data_659b99de6925ae6df276d9e5bf5d5f21
#
_entry.id   659b99de6925ae6df276d9e5bf5d5f21
#
_cell.length_a   1.000
_cell.length_b   1.000
_cell.length_c   1.000
_cell.angle_alpha   90.00
_cell.angle_beta   90.00
_cell.angle_gamma   90.00
#
_symmetry.space_group_name_H-M   'P 1'
#
loop_
_entity.id
_entity.type
_entity.pdbx_description
1 polymer ?
#
loop_
_entity_poly.entity_id
_entity_poly.type
_entity_poly.pdbx_seq_one_letter_code
_entity_poly.pdbx_strand_id
1 'polypeptide(L)'
;EKQYSPKAIIDFATLTGACIIALGTNIAGMVSNNDKLTQKIIESSKRTTEEIWQLPLNDDYMDMIKSDVADMKNVGIGRTAGTITAAAFLKNAIENTPWIHIDIAGVAWTQVATKEKPYNPKGATGFGVRLILDYLQNI
;
A
#
# COMPACT_ATOMS: atom_id res chain seq x y z
N GLU A 1 -15.37 2.67 -8.11
CA GLU A 1 -16.21 3.35 -7.12
C GLU A 1 -17.63 3.56 -7.66
N LYS A 2 -17.79 4.30 -8.74
CA LYS A 2 -19.11 4.69 -9.32
C LYS A 2 -20.03 3.52 -9.64
N GLN A 3 -19.48 2.40 -10.10
CA GLN A 3 -20.29 1.25 -10.53
C GLN A 3 -20.79 0.40 -9.36
N TYR A 4 -19.99 0.26 -8.30
CA TYR A 4 -20.25 -0.71 -7.22
C TYR A 4 -20.58 -0.07 -5.87
N SER A 5 -20.35 1.24 -5.70
CA SER A 5 -20.55 1.98 -4.45
C SER A 5 -20.01 1.20 -3.22
N PRO A 6 -18.74 0.81 -3.21
CA PRO A 6 -18.20 -0.05 -2.16
C PRO A 6 -18.10 0.71 -0.83
N LYS A 7 -18.18 -0.01 0.29
CA LYS A 7 -17.98 0.54 1.63
C LYS A 7 -16.53 0.93 1.91
N ALA A 8 -15.59 0.24 1.27
CA ALA A 8 -14.16 0.50 1.32
C ALA A 8 -13.48 -0.07 0.07
N ILE A 9 -12.35 0.50 -0.30
CA ILE A 9 -11.46 -0.01 -1.35
C ILE A 9 -10.11 -0.29 -0.71
N ILE A 10 -9.60 -1.50 -0.87
CA ILE A 10 -8.25 -1.88 -0.45
C ILE A 10 -7.56 -2.49 -1.66
N ASP A 11 -6.47 -1.88 -2.08
CA ASP A 11 -5.69 -2.38 -3.21
C ASP A 11 -4.28 -2.81 -2.78
N PHE A 12 -3.77 -3.82 -3.46
CA PHE A 12 -2.40 -4.33 -3.30
C PHE A 12 -1.70 -4.26 -4.63
N ALA A 13 -0.53 -3.64 -4.66
CA ALA A 13 0.30 -3.61 -5.86
C ALA A 13 1.78 -3.67 -5.50
N THR A 14 2.58 -4.29 -6.36
CA THR A 14 4.04 -4.19 -6.35
C THR A 14 4.42 -2.87 -7.05
N LEU A 15 4.04 -1.74 -6.42
CA LEU A 15 3.96 -0.47 -7.11
C LEU A 15 5.31 0.20 -7.27
N THR A 16 6.15 0.22 -6.20
CA THR A 16 7.34 1.07 -6.23
C THR A 16 8.61 0.40 -5.71
N GLY A 17 9.72 0.62 -6.41
CA GLY A 17 11.05 0.35 -5.87
C GLY A 17 11.42 1.25 -4.69
N ALA A 18 10.79 2.43 -4.59
CA ALA A 18 10.98 3.35 -3.47
C ALA A 18 10.50 2.75 -2.14
N CYS A 19 9.44 1.96 -2.13
CA CYS A 19 8.98 1.22 -0.97
C CYS A 19 10.03 0.21 -0.49
N ILE A 20 10.68 -0.50 -1.41
CA ILE A 20 11.76 -1.43 -1.09
C ILE A 20 12.95 -0.71 -0.45
N ILE A 21 13.32 0.46 -0.99
CA ILE A 21 14.42 1.27 -0.45
C ILE A 21 14.10 1.76 0.96
N ALA A 22 12.86 2.16 1.22
CA ALA A 22 12.45 2.73 2.50
C ALA A 22 12.22 1.67 3.58
N LEU A 23 11.57 0.55 3.24
CA LEU A 23 11.03 -0.43 4.20
C LEU A 23 11.66 -1.83 4.04
N GLY A 24 12.50 -2.04 3.04
CA GLY A 24 13.13 -3.33 2.79
C GLY A 24 12.15 -4.36 2.23
N THR A 25 12.36 -5.62 2.63
CA THR A 25 11.62 -6.78 2.11
C THR A 25 10.76 -7.48 3.16
N ASN A 26 10.57 -6.85 4.32
CA ASN A 26 9.81 -7.42 5.43
C ASN A 26 8.53 -6.67 5.75
N ILE A 27 8.45 -5.38 5.42
CA ILE A 27 7.36 -4.49 5.76
C ILE A 27 6.78 -3.90 4.47
N ALA A 28 5.47 -3.97 4.30
CA ALA A 28 4.77 -3.31 3.20
C ALA A 28 4.48 -1.83 3.53
N GLY A 29 4.50 -0.97 2.54
CA GLY A 29 4.06 0.42 2.69
C GLY A 29 2.54 0.53 2.60
N MET A 30 1.92 1.33 3.44
CA MET A 30 0.50 1.59 3.41
C MET A 30 0.22 3.09 3.30
N VAL A 31 -0.68 3.49 2.42
CA VAL A 31 -1.19 4.86 2.29
C VAL A 31 -2.71 4.81 2.32
N SER A 32 -3.34 5.75 3.01
CA SER A 32 -4.80 5.76 3.20
C SER A 32 -5.37 7.18 3.23
N ASN A 33 -6.65 7.28 2.91
CA ASN A 33 -7.46 8.48 3.11
C ASN A 33 -8.41 8.39 4.31
N ASN A 34 -8.34 7.30 5.12
CA ASN A 34 -9.30 7.05 6.20
C ASN A 34 -8.67 6.40 7.42
N ASP A 35 -8.61 7.13 8.55
CA ASP A 35 -7.96 6.68 9.78
C ASP A 35 -8.64 5.46 10.41
N LYS A 36 -9.97 5.37 10.35
CA LYS A 36 -10.70 4.23 10.93
C LYS A 36 -10.39 2.92 10.18
N LEU A 37 -10.34 2.99 8.86
CA LEU A 37 -9.96 1.84 8.04
C LEU A 37 -8.49 1.47 8.26
N THR A 38 -7.62 2.48 8.32
CA THR A 38 -6.20 2.33 8.63
C THR A 38 -5.98 1.56 9.94
N GLN A 39 -6.66 1.98 11.01
CA GLN A 39 -6.51 1.35 12.31
C GLN A 39 -6.92 -0.13 12.29
N LYS A 40 -8.02 -0.47 11.64
CA LYS A 40 -8.47 -1.86 11.48
C LYS A 40 -7.44 -2.72 10.72
N ILE A 41 -6.84 -2.18 9.67
CA ILE A 41 -5.80 -2.89 8.90
C ILE A 41 -4.52 -3.06 9.72
N ILE A 42 -4.12 -2.06 10.51
CA ILE A 42 -2.98 -2.16 11.45
C ILE A 42 -3.23 -3.26 12.51
N GLU A 43 -4.44 -3.36 13.05
CA GLU A 43 -4.80 -4.42 13.99
C GLU A 43 -4.72 -5.81 13.35
N SER A 44 -5.24 -5.96 12.13
CA SER A 44 -5.12 -7.21 11.37
C SER A 44 -3.66 -7.56 11.06
N SER A 45 -2.84 -6.57 10.70
CA SER A 45 -1.40 -6.74 10.49
C SER A 45 -0.70 -7.32 11.73
N LYS A 46 -1.03 -6.78 12.91
CA LYS A 46 -0.47 -7.28 14.19
C LYS A 46 -0.88 -8.73 14.49
N ARG A 47 -2.13 -9.09 14.25
CA ARG A 47 -2.62 -10.46 14.47
C ARG A 47 -2.03 -11.48 13.50
N THR A 48 -1.85 -11.07 12.25
CA THR A 48 -1.37 -11.96 11.17
C THR A 48 0.14 -11.98 11.01
N THR A 49 0.85 -11.04 11.63
CA THR A 49 2.29 -10.80 11.44
C THR A 49 2.68 -10.47 9.99
N GLU A 50 1.73 -10.05 9.16
CA GLU A 50 1.98 -9.43 7.86
C GLU A 50 2.19 -7.93 8.08
N GLU A 51 3.46 -7.56 8.31
CA GLU A 51 3.83 -6.23 8.79
C GLU A 51 3.62 -5.15 7.73
N ILE A 52 2.97 -4.05 8.16
CA ILE A 52 2.73 -2.87 7.33
C ILE A 52 3.18 -1.61 8.07
N TRP A 53 3.56 -0.59 7.32
CA TRP A 53 3.91 0.72 7.85
C TRP A 53 3.17 1.83 7.11
N GLN A 54 2.44 2.66 7.87
CA GLN A 54 1.70 3.77 7.27
C GLN A 54 2.64 4.91 6.88
N LEU A 55 2.52 5.36 5.64
CA LEU A 55 3.16 6.55 5.10
C LEU A 55 2.14 7.69 5.00
N PRO A 56 2.57 8.94 5.14
CA PRO A 56 1.68 10.08 5.08
C PRO A 56 1.13 10.30 3.67
N LEU A 57 -0.06 10.93 3.60
CA LEU A 57 -0.63 11.48 2.37
C LEU A 57 -1.27 12.81 2.72
N ASN A 58 -0.75 13.89 2.16
CA ASN A 58 -1.26 15.25 2.31
C ASN A 58 -1.24 16.00 0.97
N ASP A 59 -1.71 17.24 0.98
CA ASP A 59 -1.84 18.05 -0.23
C ASP A 59 -0.48 18.32 -0.91
N ASP A 60 0.61 18.44 -0.15
CA ASP A 60 1.95 18.66 -0.72
C ASP A 60 2.35 17.50 -1.66
N TYR A 61 2.04 16.25 -1.28
CA TYR A 61 2.31 15.09 -2.13
C TYR A 61 1.36 15.00 -3.33
N MET A 62 0.12 15.44 -3.19
CA MET A 62 -0.81 15.56 -4.31
C MET A 62 -0.32 16.60 -5.31
N ASP A 63 0.26 17.70 -4.84
CA ASP A 63 0.83 18.76 -5.68
C ASP A 63 2.05 18.28 -6.49
N MET A 64 2.84 17.33 -5.98
CA MET A 64 4.00 16.79 -6.68
C MET A 64 3.65 16.06 -7.98
N ILE A 65 2.42 15.62 -8.16
CA ILE A 65 1.95 14.93 -9.37
C ILE A 65 1.10 15.81 -10.30
N LYS A 66 0.92 17.09 -9.98
CA LYS A 66 0.26 18.06 -10.87
C LYS A 66 1.03 18.21 -12.18
N SER A 67 0.30 18.37 -13.28
CA SER A 67 0.85 18.54 -14.63
C SER A 67 0.25 19.77 -15.31
N ASP A 68 1.05 20.45 -16.12
CA ASP A 68 0.62 21.57 -16.94
C ASP A 68 0.08 21.13 -18.33
N VAL A 69 0.28 19.85 -18.68
CA VAL A 69 0.00 19.32 -20.03
C VAL A 69 -0.87 18.06 -20.03
N ALA A 70 -1.18 17.50 -18.86
CA ALA A 70 -2.00 16.30 -18.67
C ALA A 70 -2.82 16.45 -17.38
N ASP A 71 -3.75 15.54 -17.13
CA ASP A 71 -4.54 15.51 -15.89
C ASP A 71 -3.64 15.38 -14.66
N MET A 72 -2.57 14.58 -14.76
CA MET A 72 -1.55 14.40 -13.74
C MET A 72 -0.27 13.76 -14.32
N LYS A 73 0.82 13.83 -13.56
CA LYS A 73 2.06 13.11 -13.86
C LYS A 73 1.94 11.66 -13.37
N ASN A 74 2.49 10.71 -14.13
CA ASN A 74 2.59 9.31 -13.70
C ASN A 74 3.61 9.11 -12.59
N VAL A 75 4.61 10.00 -12.49
CA VAL A 75 5.71 9.91 -11.53
C VAL A 75 5.94 11.29 -10.94
N GLY A 76 6.20 11.35 -9.65
CA GLY A 76 6.54 12.59 -8.95
C GLY A 76 7.87 13.20 -9.41
N ILE A 77 8.22 14.37 -8.89
CA ILE A 77 9.41 15.10 -9.27
C ILE A 77 10.66 14.45 -8.63
N GLY A 78 11.63 14.09 -9.47
CA GLY A 78 12.91 13.53 -9.01
C GLY A 78 12.77 12.13 -8.40
N ARG A 79 13.59 11.84 -7.36
CA ARG A 79 13.60 10.55 -6.64
C ARG A 79 13.06 10.67 -5.21
N THR A 80 12.18 11.65 -4.97
CA THR A 80 11.64 11.95 -3.64
C THR A 80 10.25 11.37 -3.47
N ALA A 81 9.97 10.86 -2.27
CA ALA A 81 8.65 10.38 -1.84
C ALA A 81 7.97 9.40 -2.82
N GLY A 82 8.75 8.57 -3.53
CA GLY A 82 8.24 7.77 -4.66
C GLY A 82 7.03 6.89 -4.33
N THR A 83 7.01 6.23 -3.18
CA THR A 83 5.86 5.43 -2.72
C THR A 83 4.63 6.29 -2.49
N ILE A 84 4.81 7.46 -1.86
CA ILE A 84 3.71 8.36 -1.51
C ILE A 84 3.13 9.01 -2.77
N THR A 85 3.97 9.48 -3.69
CA THR A 85 3.52 10.09 -4.96
C THR A 85 2.84 9.08 -5.88
N ALA A 86 3.29 7.82 -5.88
CA ALA A 86 2.60 6.75 -6.59
C ALA A 86 1.21 6.45 -5.97
N ALA A 87 1.12 6.44 -4.63
CA ALA A 87 -0.17 6.32 -3.95
C ALA A 87 -1.06 7.55 -4.20
N ALA A 88 -0.49 8.77 -4.26
CA ALA A 88 -1.21 9.98 -4.64
C ALA A 88 -1.83 9.86 -6.05
N PHE A 89 -1.10 9.27 -7.00
CA PHE A 89 -1.64 8.97 -8.33
C PHE A 89 -2.88 8.06 -8.26
N LEU A 90 -2.83 6.97 -7.48
CA LEU A 90 -3.97 6.07 -7.29
C LEU A 90 -5.14 6.78 -6.59
N LYS A 91 -4.86 7.64 -5.60
CA LYS A 91 -5.87 8.41 -4.86
C LYS A 91 -6.73 9.30 -5.77
N ASN A 92 -6.19 9.80 -6.87
CA ASN A 92 -6.96 10.60 -7.83
C ASN A 92 -8.15 9.84 -8.47
N ALA A 93 -8.10 8.51 -8.49
CA ALA A 93 -9.21 7.67 -8.96
C ALA A 93 -10.26 7.41 -7.87
N ILE A 94 -10.02 7.86 -6.63
CA ILE A 94 -10.90 7.66 -5.48
C ILE A 94 -11.53 9.00 -5.10
N GLU A 95 -12.86 9.07 -5.13
CA GLU A 95 -13.61 10.28 -4.75
C GLU A 95 -13.76 10.35 -3.22
N ASN A 96 -14.74 9.63 -2.66
CA ASN A 96 -15.13 9.72 -1.26
C ASN A 96 -15.06 8.39 -0.49
N THR A 97 -14.84 7.27 -1.17
CA THR A 97 -14.80 5.96 -0.52
C THR A 97 -13.57 5.84 0.39
N PRO A 98 -13.70 5.31 1.60
CA PRO A 98 -12.55 4.90 2.40
C PRO A 98 -11.61 4.00 1.61
N TRP A 99 -10.34 4.39 1.53
CA TRP A 99 -9.39 3.72 0.66
C TRP A 99 -8.05 3.49 1.35
N ILE A 100 -7.47 2.34 1.05
CA ILE A 100 -6.10 1.96 1.41
C ILE A 100 -5.39 1.38 0.20
N HIS A 101 -4.21 1.87 -0.07
CA HIS A 101 -3.21 1.23 -0.92
C HIS A 101 -2.14 0.56 -0.07
N ILE A 102 -1.79 -0.69 -0.39
CA ILE A 102 -0.70 -1.43 0.23
C ILE A 102 0.34 -1.76 -0.85
N ASP A 103 1.49 -1.07 -0.77
CA ASP A 103 2.62 -1.33 -1.67
C ASP A 103 3.40 -2.55 -1.17
N ILE A 104 3.23 -3.66 -1.87
CA ILE A 104 3.82 -4.95 -1.56
C ILE A 104 5.09 -5.24 -2.39
N ALA A 105 5.69 -4.23 -3.03
CA ALA A 105 6.86 -4.42 -3.89
C ALA A 105 8.01 -5.14 -3.19
N GLY A 106 8.24 -4.85 -1.90
CA GLY A 106 9.30 -5.48 -1.12
C GLY A 106 8.95 -6.86 -0.58
N VAL A 107 7.67 -7.15 -0.35
CA VAL A 107 7.24 -8.32 0.43
C VAL A 107 6.56 -9.41 -0.40
N ALA A 108 6.22 -9.14 -1.66
CA ALA A 108 5.51 -10.08 -2.52
C ALA A 108 6.35 -11.27 -2.97
N TRP A 109 7.68 -11.15 -2.91
CA TRP A 109 8.60 -12.16 -3.41
C TRP A 109 9.80 -12.34 -2.48
N THR A 110 10.13 -13.59 -2.18
CA THR A 110 11.32 -13.96 -1.40
C THR A 110 12.42 -14.51 -2.33
N GLN A 111 13.58 -13.86 -2.32
CA GLN A 111 14.75 -14.33 -3.09
C GLN A 111 15.41 -15.56 -2.43
N VAL A 112 15.54 -15.52 -1.10
CA VAL A 112 16.15 -16.59 -0.31
C VAL A 112 15.32 -16.76 0.96
N ALA A 113 14.90 -17.99 1.26
CA ALA A 113 14.21 -18.29 2.52
C ALA A 113 15.09 -17.96 3.71
N THR A 114 14.52 -17.30 4.74
CA THR A 114 15.22 -16.97 5.98
C THR A 114 14.80 -17.89 7.11
N LYS A 115 15.65 -18.01 8.13
CA LYS A 115 15.33 -18.81 9.34
C LYS A 115 14.17 -18.20 10.13
N GLU A 116 14.03 -16.88 10.07
CA GLU A 116 13.01 -16.11 10.79
C GLU A 116 11.62 -16.27 10.17
N LYS A 117 11.57 -16.51 8.86
CA LYS A 117 10.31 -16.70 8.12
C LYS A 117 10.36 -18.00 7.28
N PRO A 118 10.47 -19.17 7.91
CA PRO A 118 10.60 -20.46 7.20
C PRO A 118 9.34 -20.82 6.39
N TYR A 119 8.22 -20.17 6.69
CA TYR A 119 6.95 -20.31 5.95
C TYR A 119 6.94 -19.50 4.63
N ASN A 120 7.94 -18.67 4.37
CA ASN A 120 8.14 -17.95 3.11
C ASN A 120 9.30 -18.58 2.33
N PRO A 121 9.07 -19.66 1.57
CA PRO A 121 10.11 -20.23 0.71
C PRO A 121 10.47 -19.24 -0.41
N LYS A 122 11.55 -19.52 -1.14
CA LYS A 122 11.88 -18.76 -2.35
C LYS A 122 10.67 -18.75 -3.30
N GLY A 123 10.25 -17.58 -3.76
CA GLY A 123 9.11 -17.39 -4.64
C GLY A 123 8.10 -16.39 -4.11
N ALA A 124 6.88 -16.48 -4.60
CA ALA A 124 5.75 -15.66 -4.16
C ALA A 124 5.39 -15.97 -2.70
N THR A 125 5.20 -14.91 -1.90
CA THR A 125 4.95 -15.04 -0.46
C THR A 125 3.47 -15.20 -0.10
N GLY A 126 2.56 -14.76 -0.97
CA GLY A 126 1.14 -14.64 -0.64
C GLY A 126 0.84 -13.53 0.37
N PHE A 127 1.75 -12.56 0.54
CA PHE A 127 1.54 -11.41 1.43
C PHE A 127 0.21 -10.72 1.13
N GLY A 128 -0.53 -10.38 2.18
CA GLY A 128 -1.84 -9.75 2.10
C GLY A 128 -3.01 -10.72 2.21
N VAL A 129 -2.81 -12.00 1.91
CA VAL A 129 -3.91 -13.01 1.98
C VAL A 129 -4.40 -13.18 3.42
N ARG A 130 -3.50 -13.39 4.37
CA ARG A 130 -3.87 -13.53 5.80
C ARG A 130 -4.40 -12.22 6.36
N LEU A 131 -3.76 -11.10 6.01
CA LEU A 131 -4.17 -9.75 6.41
C LEU A 131 -5.62 -9.46 6.05
N ILE A 132 -5.98 -9.67 4.77
CA ILE A 132 -7.33 -9.39 4.29
C ILE A 132 -8.35 -10.37 4.86
N LEU A 133 -7.99 -11.65 4.97
CA LEU A 133 -8.89 -12.63 5.54
C LEU A 133 -9.22 -12.29 7.01
N ASP A 134 -8.20 -11.96 7.81
CA ASP A 134 -8.39 -11.54 9.20
C ASP A 134 -9.21 -10.24 9.30
N TYR A 135 -8.93 -9.25 8.45
CA TYR A 135 -9.71 -8.03 8.40
C TYR A 135 -11.20 -8.32 8.11
N LEU A 136 -11.51 -9.12 7.08
CA LEU A 136 -12.88 -9.44 6.69
C LEU A 136 -13.64 -10.24 7.76
N GLN A 137 -12.95 -11.02 8.58
CA GLN A 137 -13.55 -11.76 9.68
C GLN A 137 -13.85 -10.88 10.91
N ASN A 138 -13.29 -9.66 10.98
CA ASN A 138 -13.38 -8.77 12.14
C ASN A 138 -14.03 -7.41 11.83
N ILE A 139 -14.74 -7.27 10.72
CA ILE A 139 -15.50 -6.04 10.36
C ILE A 139 -16.96 -6.11 10.81
#